data_d652d524ad28c2927c0d8160a1b2093b
#
_entry.id   d652d524ad28c2927c0d8160a1b2093b
#
_cell.length_a   1.000
_cell.length_b   1.000
_cell.length_c   1.000
_cell.angle_alpha   90.00
_cell.angle_beta   90.00
_cell.angle_gamma   90.00
#
_symmetry.space_group_name_H-M   'P 1'
#
loop_
_entity.id
_entity.type
_entity.pdbx_description
1 polymer ?
#
loop_
_entity_poly.entity_id
_entity_poly.type
_entity_poly.pdbx_seq_one_letter_code
_entity_poly.pdbx_strand_id
1 'polypeptide(L)'
;MEKNNFRKIATITLFESAVQWYCFLLYGTAAGTVFNKVFFSQTGNGTTALILSYMSFAIGYIAGPFGAIFFGHIGDRKGRKVTMYASLLMMGISTSIIGILPPAASAGVGVVIVLQLMRLAQCFGRGGTWGGGILMAYENVPENKRSFYAAIPQIGLPIGFGLSSILIAVPTLLLPEDIFFTWGWSCLLYTSDAADDRISV
;
A
#
# COMPACT_ATOMS: atom_id res chain seq x y z
N MET A 1 14.43 22.64 -22.06
CA MET A 1 14.06 22.52 -20.62
C MET A 1 12.79 21.67 -20.39
N GLU A 2 11.74 21.79 -21.20
CA GLU A 2 10.45 21.06 -21.01
C GLU A 2 10.57 19.52 -21.00
N LYS A 3 11.33 18.94 -21.92
CA LYS A 3 11.39 17.47 -22.08
C LYS A 3 11.96 16.72 -20.84
N ASN A 4 12.84 17.38 -20.09
CA ASN A 4 13.38 16.82 -18.83
C ASN A 4 12.34 16.84 -17.70
N ASN A 5 11.47 17.85 -17.65
CA ASN A 5 10.42 17.94 -16.64
C ASN A 5 9.35 16.85 -16.83
N PHE A 6 8.96 16.56 -18.09
CA PHE A 6 7.97 15.51 -18.36
C PHE A 6 8.47 14.11 -17.97
N ARG A 7 9.75 13.82 -18.28
CA ARG A 7 10.37 12.54 -17.86
C ARG A 7 10.43 12.42 -16.34
N LYS A 8 10.81 13.50 -15.65
CA LYS A 8 10.85 13.52 -14.17
C LYS A 8 9.48 13.26 -13.56
N ILE A 9 8.43 13.93 -14.05
CA ILE A 9 7.05 13.71 -13.60
C ILE A 9 6.63 12.26 -13.83
N ALA A 10 6.84 11.73 -15.04
CA ALA A 10 6.52 10.35 -15.38
C ALA A 10 7.24 9.33 -14.48
N THR A 11 8.51 9.54 -14.17
CA THR A 11 9.27 8.66 -13.28
C THR A 11 8.74 8.72 -11.86
N ILE A 12 8.43 9.91 -11.34
CA ILE A 12 7.88 10.09 -9.99
C ILE A 12 6.52 9.41 -9.87
N THR A 13 5.60 9.64 -10.82
CA THR A 13 4.26 9.06 -10.79
C THR A 13 4.27 7.55 -11.01
N LEU A 14 5.20 7.02 -11.80
CA LEU A 14 5.40 5.58 -11.97
C LEU A 14 5.89 4.94 -10.68
N PHE A 15 6.90 5.54 -10.04
CA PHE A 15 7.49 5.01 -8.81
C PHE A 15 6.48 5.05 -7.66
N GLU A 16 5.78 6.18 -7.49
CA GLU A 16 4.69 6.33 -6.53
C GLU A 16 3.61 5.26 -6.73
N SER A 17 3.17 5.05 -7.97
CA SER A 17 2.17 4.03 -8.28
C SER A 17 2.69 2.62 -8.01
N ALA A 18 3.95 2.32 -8.32
CA ALA A 18 4.56 1.02 -8.06
C ALA A 18 4.63 0.71 -6.55
N VAL A 19 5.04 1.69 -5.72
CA VAL A 19 5.07 1.55 -4.26
C VAL A 19 3.66 1.38 -3.69
N GLN A 20 2.70 2.18 -4.16
CA GLN A 20 1.31 2.09 -3.75
C GLN A 20 0.71 0.69 -4.02
N TRP A 21 0.91 0.15 -5.21
CA TRP A 21 0.43 -1.19 -5.56
C TRP A 21 1.20 -2.28 -4.83
N TYR A 22 2.50 -2.08 -4.62
CA TYR A 22 3.32 -2.98 -3.81
C TYR A 22 2.77 -3.10 -2.38
N CYS A 23 2.59 -2.00 -1.66
CA CYS A 23 2.05 -2.00 -0.29
C CYS A 23 0.66 -2.65 -0.23
N PHE A 24 -0.20 -2.34 -1.20
CA PHE A 24 -1.55 -2.86 -1.24
C PHE A 24 -1.60 -4.37 -1.49
N LEU A 25 -0.83 -4.85 -2.44
CA LEU A 25 -0.79 -6.27 -2.82
C LEU A 25 0.01 -7.11 -1.81
N LEU A 26 1.04 -6.51 -1.19
CA LEU A 26 1.76 -7.12 -0.08
C LEU A 26 0.82 -7.49 1.07
N TYR A 27 -0.07 -6.57 1.45
CA TYR A 27 -1.10 -6.88 2.46
C TYR A 27 -2.04 -8.00 1.99
N GLY A 28 -2.47 -7.99 0.73
CA GLY A 28 -3.35 -9.03 0.16
C GLY A 28 -2.72 -10.42 0.18
N THR A 29 -1.44 -10.52 -0.19
CA THR A 29 -0.69 -11.77 -0.12
C THR A 29 -0.40 -12.19 1.32
N ALA A 30 -0.06 -11.24 2.20
CA ALA A 30 0.11 -11.50 3.63
C ALA A 30 -1.21 -11.96 4.29
N ALA A 31 -2.37 -11.43 3.88
CA ALA A 31 -3.67 -11.89 4.36
C ALA A 31 -3.91 -13.37 4.05
N GLY A 32 -3.52 -13.84 2.86
CA GLY A 32 -3.68 -15.23 2.46
C GLY A 32 -2.68 -16.19 3.10
N THR A 33 -1.46 -15.74 3.43
CA THR A 33 -0.36 -16.61 3.84
C THR A 33 0.01 -16.49 5.32
N VAL A 34 -0.04 -15.28 5.88
CA VAL A 34 0.47 -14.95 7.21
C VAL A 34 -0.64 -14.59 8.19
N PHE A 35 -1.52 -13.67 7.86
CA PHE A 35 -2.47 -13.12 8.82
C PHE A 35 -3.48 -14.13 9.35
N ASN A 36 -3.86 -15.11 8.53
CA ASN A 36 -4.70 -16.22 8.96
C ASN A 36 -4.05 -17.02 10.12
N LYS A 37 -2.71 -17.17 10.11
CA LYS A 37 -1.97 -17.88 11.16
C LYS A 37 -1.60 -16.99 12.35
N VAL A 38 -1.29 -15.71 12.11
CA VAL A 38 -0.77 -14.79 13.14
C VAL A 38 -1.89 -14.08 13.90
N PHE A 39 -2.92 -13.60 13.21
CA PHE A 39 -3.98 -12.78 13.82
C PHE A 39 -5.31 -13.53 14.02
N PHE A 40 -5.60 -14.56 13.21
CA PHE A 40 -6.87 -15.25 13.21
C PHE A 40 -6.77 -16.75 13.58
N SER A 41 -5.62 -17.21 14.05
CA SER A 41 -5.40 -18.63 14.42
C SER A 41 -6.34 -19.13 15.56
N GLN A 42 -6.82 -18.24 16.41
CA GLN A 42 -7.66 -18.59 17.55
C GLN A 42 -9.12 -18.93 17.18
N THR A 43 -9.50 -18.85 15.92
CA THR A 43 -10.89 -19.12 15.48
C THR A 43 -11.24 -20.61 15.36
N GLY A 44 -10.30 -21.49 15.66
CA GLY A 44 -10.50 -22.95 15.71
C GLY A 44 -10.56 -23.66 14.36
N ASN A 45 -10.85 -22.97 13.24
CA ASN A 45 -10.92 -23.51 11.89
C ASN A 45 -10.06 -22.70 10.93
N GLY A 46 -9.13 -23.36 10.20
CA GLY A 46 -8.26 -22.71 9.24
C GLY A 46 -9.02 -21.98 8.11
N THR A 47 -10.14 -22.54 7.66
CA THR A 47 -10.99 -21.90 6.64
C THR A 47 -11.62 -20.60 7.16
N THR A 48 -12.11 -20.59 8.40
CA THR A 48 -12.67 -19.38 9.03
C THR A 48 -11.61 -18.31 9.22
N ALA A 49 -10.39 -18.70 9.65
CA ALA A 49 -9.27 -17.79 9.78
C ALA A 49 -8.90 -17.14 8.44
N LEU A 50 -8.90 -17.93 7.36
CA LEU A 50 -8.62 -17.42 6.01
C LEU A 50 -9.71 -16.45 5.53
N ILE A 51 -10.99 -16.77 5.73
CA ILE A 51 -12.11 -15.90 5.37
C ILE A 51 -12.00 -14.56 6.13
N LEU A 52 -11.77 -14.59 7.46
CA LEU A 52 -11.62 -13.38 8.26
C LEU A 52 -10.43 -12.52 7.81
N SER A 53 -9.34 -13.16 7.44
CA SER A 53 -8.16 -12.49 6.91
C SER A 53 -8.45 -11.76 5.59
N TYR A 54 -9.17 -12.39 4.66
CA TYR A 54 -9.58 -11.73 3.42
C TYR A 54 -10.70 -10.70 3.62
N MET A 55 -11.59 -10.90 4.58
CA MET A 55 -12.57 -9.86 4.98
C MET A 55 -11.86 -8.62 5.53
N SER A 56 -10.80 -8.82 6.32
CA SER A 56 -9.92 -7.74 6.79
C SER A 56 -9.34 -6.95 5.62
N PHE A 57 -8.89 -7.64 4.58
CA PHE A 57 -8.41 -7.00 3.36
C PHE A 57 -9.53 -6.24 2.62
N ALA A 58 -10.72 -6.85 2.50
CA ALA A 58 -11.86 -6.27 1.79
C ALA A 58 -12.45 -5.02 2.44
N ILE A 59 -12.51 -4.97 3.77
CA ILE A 59 -13.00 -3.80 4.53
C ILE A 59 -12.24 -2.52 4.15
N GLY A 60 -10.94 -2.63 3.89
CA GLY A 60 -10.13 -1.50 3.45
C GLY A 60 -10.64 -0.81 2.18
N TYR A 61 -11.28 -1.55 1.26
CA TYR A 61 -11.83 -0.96 0.03
C TYR A 61 -12.91 0.08 0.29
N ILE A 62 -13.67 -0.06 1.38
CA ILE A 62 -14.72 0.90 1.73
C ILE A 62 -14.14 2.29 2.04
N ALA A 63 -12.94 2.35 2.63
CA ALA A 63 -12.29 3.61 2.97
C ALA A 63 -11.73 4.36 1.74
N GLY A 64 -11.41 3.66 0.65
CA GLY A 64 -10.81 4.25 -0.55
C GLY A 64 -11.61 5.38 -1.18
N PRO A 65 -12.90 5.22 -1.49
CA PRO A 65 -13.74 6.29 -2.04
C PRO A 65 -13.82 7.53 -1.15
N PHE A 66 -13.91 7.34 0.18
CA PHE A 66 -13.93 8.46 1.13
C PHE A 66 -12.58 9.19 1.13
N GLY A 67 -11.48 8.45 1.06
CA GLY A 67 -10.14 9.01 0.90
C GLY A 67 -10.00 9.81 -0.40
N ALA A 68 -10.51 9.31 -1.51
CA ALA A 68 -10.47 10.01 -2.80
C ALA A 68 -11.23 11.34 -2.75
N ILE A 69 -12.42 11.38 -2.13
CA ILE A 69 -13.19 12.62 -1.96
C ILE A 69 -12.44 13.61 -1.07
N PHE A 70 -11.94 13.14 0.09
CA PHE A 70 -11.24 13.98 1.07
C PHE A 70 -9.95 14.57 0.50
N PHE A 71 -9.09 13.74 -0.05
CA PHE A 71 -7.83 14.16 -0.62
C PHE A 71 -7.99 14.89 -1.94
N GLY A 72 -9.03 14.58 -2.73
CA GLY A 72 -9.39 15.33 -3.91
C GLY A 72 -9.70 16.79 -3.57
N HIS A 73 -10.54 17.03 -2.57
CA HIS A 73 -10.87 18.36 -2.09
C HIS A 73 -9.64 19.13 -1.56
N ILE A 74 -8.75 18.47 -0.84
CA ILE A 74 -7.49 19.08 -0.40
C ILE A 74 -6.60 19.41 -1.60
N GLY A 75 -6.54 18.53 -2.59
CA GLY A 75 -5.75 18.71 -3.81
C GLY A 75 -6.16 19.90 -4.63
N ASP A 76 -7.47 20.16 -4.71
CA ASP A 76 -8.01 21.33 -5.42
C ASP A 76 -7.72 22.65 -4.68
N ARG A 77 -7.62 22.62 -3.33
CA ARG A 77 -7.36 23.82 -2.51
C ARG A 77 -5.89 24.08 -2.23
N LYS A 78 -5.11 23.04 -1.88
CA LYS A 78 -3.71 23.15 -1.42
C LYS A 78 -2.69 22.68 -2.45
N GLY A 79 -3.16 22.19 -3.59
CA GLY A 79 -2.33 21.68 -4.69
C GLY A 79 -2.09 20.18 -4.63
N ARG A 80 -1.93 19.57 -5.80
CA ARG A 80 -1.78 18.11 -6.00
C ARG A 80 -0.58 17.52 -5.26
N LYS A 81 0.53 18.26 -5.24
CA LYS A 81 1.78 17.81 -4.59
C LYS A 81 1.60 17.58 -3.09
N VAL A 82 0.94 18.52 -2.39
CA VAL A 82 0.69 18.42 -0.94
C VAL A 82 -0.20 17.21 -0.62
N THR A 83 -1.20 16.98 -1.44
CA THR A 83 -2.11 15.83 -1.30
C THR A 83 -1.39 14.51 -1.46
N MET A 84 -0.52 14.38 -2.48
CA MET A 84 0.27 13.17 -2.69
C MET A 84 1.18 12.87 -1.49
N TYR A 85 1.90 13.87 -0.96
CA TYR A 85 2.73 13.66 0.22
C TYR A 85 1.93 13.25 1.45
N ALA A 86 0.80 13.92 1.73
CA ALA A 86 -0.02 13.61 2.89
C ALA A 86 -0.63 12.20 2.80
N SER A 87 -1.07 11.78 1.62
CA SER A 87 -1.64 10.46 1.41
C SER A 87 -0.58 9.35 1.45
N LEU A 88 0.62 9.58 0.89
CA LEU A 88 1.75 8.65 0.99
C LEU A 88 2.20 8.48 2.44
N LEU A 89 2.38 9.58 3.19
CA LEU A 89 2.74 9.52 4.61
C LEU A 89 1.69 8.73 5.42
N MET A 90 0.40 8.95 5.16
CA MET A 90 -0.66 8.20 5.82
C MET A 90 -0.57 6.70 5.52
N MET A 91 -0.29 6.32 4.27
CA MET A 91 -0.09 4.93 3.88
C MET A 91 1.15 4.33 4.55
N GLY A 92 2.29 5.01 4.51
CA GLY A 92 3.55 4.57 5.10
C GLY A 92 3.43 4.34 6.61
N ILE A 93 2.97 5.35 7.34
CA ILE A 93 2.76 5.25 8.81
C ILE A 93 1.83 4.08 9.16
N SER A 94 0.73 3.91 8.41
CA SER A 94 -0.21 2.80 8.65
C SER A 94 0.44 1.44 8.40
N THR A 95 1.26 1.34 7.34
CA THR A 95 1.99 0.10 7.00
C THR A 95 3.04 -0.23 8.06
N SER A 96 3.80 0.75 8.54
CA SER A 96 4.79 0.58 9.62
C SER A 96 4.13 0.07 10.89
N ILE A 97 3.01 0.69 11.30
CA ILE A 97 2.30 0.26 12.50
C ILE A 97 1.82 -1.19 12.34
N ILE A 98 1.29 -1.58 11.19
CA ILE A 98 0.90 -2.97 10.91
C ILE A 98 2.09 -3.92 11.04
N GLY A 99 3.28 -3.52 10.56
CA GLY A 99 4.49 -4.32 10.64
C GLY A 99 5.03 -4.53 12.06
N ILE A 100 4.72 -3.64 13.00
CA ILE A 100 5.15 -3.72 14.41
C ILE A 100 4.15 -4.51 15.27
N LEU A 101 2.94 -4.76 14.77
CA LEU A 101 1.90 -5.42 15.58
C LEU A 101 2.32 -6.81 16.05
N PRO A 102 2.20 -7.11 17.35
CA PRO A 102 2.46 -8.44 17.87
C PRO A 102 1.38 -9.43 17.42
N PRO A 103 1.67 -10.75 17.42
CA PRO A 103 0.64 -11.75 17.13
C PRO A 103 -0.56 -11.65 18.08
N ALA A 104 -1.77 -11.92 17.56
CA ALA A 104 -3.00 -11.87 18.39
C ALA A 104 -2.99 -12.89 19.53
N ALA A 105 -2.19 -13.97 19.39
CA ALA A 105 -2.01 -14.96 20.46
C ALA A 105 -1.39 -14.36 21.74
N SER A 106 -0.54 -13.32 21.60
CA SER A 106 0.12 -12.67 22.74
C SER A 106 -0.62 -11.44 23.27
N ALA A 107 -1.31 -10.69 22.40
CA ALA A 107 -1.89 -9.40 22.76
C ALA A 107 -3.44 -9.33 22.61
N GLY A 108 -4.07 -10.44 22.25
CA GLY A 108 -5.53 -10.58 22.21
C GLY A 108 -6.22 -9.83 21.05
N VAL A 109 -7.54 -9.70 21.14
CA VAL A 109 -8.41 -9.12 20.10
C VAL A 109 -8.10 -7.64 19.81
N GLY A 110 -7.51 -6.92 20.75
CA GLY A 110 -7.15 -5.50 20.58
C GLY A 110 -6.22 -5.27 19.39
N VAL A 111 -5.29 -6.19 19.14
CA VAL A 111 -4.38 -6.11 17.98
C VAL A 111 -5.13 -6.21 16.66
N VAL A 112 -6.16 -7.05 16.58
CA VAL A 112 -6.97 -7.19 15.36
C VAL A 112 -7.75 -5.90 15.08
N ILE A 113 -8.23 -5.21 16.13
CA ILE A 113 -8.90 -3.90 15.97
C ILE A 113 -7.89 -2.86 15.42
N VAL A 114 -6.70 -2.79 16.00
CA VAL A 114 -5.66 -1.87 15.52
C VAL A 114 -5.26 -2.19 14.07
N LEU A 115 -5.10 -3.48 13.73
CA LEU A 115 -4.84 -3.93 12.37
C LEU A 115 -5.91 -3.39 11.40
N GLN A 116 -7.20 -3.50 11.76
CA GLN A 116 -8.30 -3.01 10.93
C GLN A 116 -8.31 -1.49 10.80
N LEU A 117 -8.09 -0.76 11.88
CA LEU A 117 -8.00 0.71 11.84
C LEU A 117 -6.85 1.18 10.94
N MET A 118 -5.68 0.57 11.07
CA MET A 118 -4.54 0.89 10.22
C MET A 118 -4.80 0.52 8.75
N ARG A 119 -5.51 -0.59 8.51
CA ARG A 119 -5.93 -0.97 7.15
C ARG A 119 -6.89 0.04 6.53
N LEU A 120 -7.86 0.52 7.28
CA LEU A 120 -8.76 1.59 6.84
C LEU A 120 -7.98 2.87 6.51
N ALA A 121 -7.06 3.28 7.39
CA ALA A 121 -6.22 4.45 7.18
C ALA A 121 -5.32 4.31 5.94
N GLN A 122 -4.70 3.14 5.74
CA GLN A 122 -3.88 2.83 4.55
C GLN A 122 -4.70 2.96 3.26
N CYS A 123 -5.90 2.37 3.21
CA CYS A 123 -6.76 2.43 2.04
C CYS A 123 -7.38 3.82 1.82
N PHE A 124 -7.62 4.57 2.89
CA PHE A 124 -8.04 5.97 2.83
C PHE A 124 -6.95 6.83 2.19
N GLY A 125 -5.68 6.68 2.61
CA GLY A 125 -4.54 7.33 1.98
C GLY A 125 -4.42 6.97 0.49
N ARG A 126 -4.57 5.69 0.14
CA ARG A 126 -4.53 5.23 -1.26
C ARG A 126 -5.56 5.92 -2.16
N GLY A 127 -6.76 6.22 -1.64
CA GLY A 127 -7.77 6.96 -2.40
C GLY A 127 -7.28 8.32 -2.89
N GLY A 128 -6.42 9.00 -2.12
CA GLY A 128 -5.85 10.29 -2.49
C GLY A 128 -4.74 10.21 -3.54
N THR A 129 -3.88 9.21 -3.46
CA THR A 129 -2.74 9.07 -4.37
C THR A 129 -3.16 8.64 -5.77
N TRP A 130 -4.07 7.69 -5.89
CA TRP A 130 -4.44 7.12 -7.20
C TRP A 130 -4.98 8.14 -8.18
N GLY A 131 -5.94 8.95 -7.76
CA GLY A 131 -6.47 10.04 -8.59
C GLY A 131 -5.47 11.18 -8.80
N GLY A 132 -4.72 11.52 -7.74
CA GLY A 132 -3.74 12.60 -7.75
C GLY A 132 -2.57 12.36 -8.71
N GLY A 133 -2.03 11.14 -8.76
CA GLY A 133 -0.92 10.78 -9.65
C GLY A 133 -1.27 10.83 -11.13
N ILE A 134 -2.43 10.27 -11.50
CA ILE A 134 -2.92 10.32 -12.90
C ILE A 134 -3.18 11.76 -13.32
N LEU A 135 -3.83 12.54 -12.45
CA LEU A 135 -4.19 13.92 -12.75
C LEU A 135 -2.94 14.82 -12.84
N MET A 136 -1.96 14.61 -11.97
CA MET A 136 -0.68 15.31 -12.03
C MET A 136 0.05 15.03 -13.35
N ALA A 137 0.07 13.78 -13.81
CA ALA A 137 0.65 13.42 -15.09
C ALA A 137 -0.11 14.07 -16.25
N TYR A 138 -1.44 14.11 -16.17
CA TYR A 138 -2.30 14.69 -17.22
C TYR A 138 -2.19 16.21 -17.34
N GLU A 139 -2.20 16.93 -16.21
CA GLU A 139 -2.20 18.40 -16.17
C GLU A 139 -0.86 19.03 -16.62
N ASN A 140 0.24 18.33 -16.40
CA ASN A 140 1.58 18.88 -16.66
C ASN A 140 2.17 18.52 -18.04
N VAL A 141 1.38 17.93 -18.94
CA VAL A 141 1.84 17.45 -20.25
C VAL A 141 1.02 18.08 -21.38
N PRO A 142 1.63 18.42 -22.55
CA PRO A 142 0.94 18.91 -23.72
C PRO A 142 -0.18 17.99 -24.19
N GLU A 143 -1.23 18.54 -24.78
CA GLU A 143 -2.45 17.82 -25.16
C GLU A 143 -2.20 16.57 -26.01
N ASN A 144 -1.28 16.65 -26.94
CA ASN A 144 -0.93 15.56 -27.87
C ASN A 144 -0.26 14.35 -27.18
N LYS A 145 0.14 14.47 -25.92
CA LYS A 145 0.84 13.40 -25.16
C LYS A 145 0.14 13.01 -23.85
N ARG A 146 -0.96 13.68 -23.50
CA ARG A 146 -1.68 13.48 -22.24
C ARG A 146 -2.05 12.01 -22.00
N SER A 147 -2.62 11.34 -23.01
CA SER A 147 -3.05 9.94 -22.90
C SER A 147 -1.88 9.00 -22.61
N PHE A 148 -0.73 9.22 -23.29
CA PHE A 148 0.46 8.38 -23.06
C PHE A 148 1.02 8.55 -21.65
N TYR A 149 1.19 9.80 -21.19
CA TYR A 149 1.75 10.05 -19.85
C TYR A 149 0.78 9.68 -18.72
N ALA A 150 -0.53 9.80 -18.91
CA ALA A 150 -1.54 9.34 -17.95
C ALA A 150 -1.60 7.80 -17.83
N ALA A 151 -1.13 7.06 -18.84
CA ALA A 151 -1.03 5.61 -18.80
C ALA A 151 0.21 5.10 -18.02
N ILE A 152 1.26 5.92 -17.87
CA ILE A 152 2.51 5.53 -17.22
C ILE A 152 2.30 5.05 -15.78
N PRO A 153 1.53 5.72 -14.91
CA PRO A 153 1.26 5.23 -13.55
C PRO A 153 0.63 3.83 -13.51
N GLN A 154 -0.13 3.44 -14.54
CA GLN A 154 -0.75 2.11 -14.60
C GLN A 154 0.27 0.96 -14.74
N ILE A 155 1.48 1.25 -15.26
CA ILE A 155 2.58 0.29 -15.30
C ILE A 155 3.08 -0.05 -13.88
N GLY A 156 2.81 0.82 -12.90
CA GLY A 156 3.10 0.57 -11.50
C GLY A 156 2.40 -0.67 -10.92
N LEU A 157 1.19 -1.00 -11.42
CA LEU A 157 0.44 -2.18 -10.96
C LEU A 157 1.20 -3.51 -11.20
N PRO A 158 1.62 -3.88 -12.42
CA PRO A 158 2.37 -5.12 -12.63
C PRO A 158 3.72 -5.11 -11.94
N ILE A 159 4.38 -3.96 -11.81
CA ILE A 159 5.64 -3.83 -11.07
C ILE A 159 5.40 -4.09 -9.57
N GLY A 160 4.41 -3.45 -8.97
CA GLY A 160 4.05 -3.63 -7.56
C GLY A 160 3.63 -5.07 -7.26
N PHE A 161 2.85 -5.70 -8.15
CA PHE A 161 2.48 -7.11 -8.04
C PHE A 161 3.68 -8.04 -8.08
N GLY A 162 4.55 -7.87 -9.06
CA GLY A 162 5.77 -8.68 -9.19
C GLY A 162 6.68 -8.55 -7.96
N LEU A 163 6.93 -7.31 -7.50
CA LEU A 163 7.74 -7.05 -6.32
C LEU A 163 7.14 -7.67 -5.05
N SER A 164 5.84 -7.48 -4.80
CA SER A 164 5.17 -8.04 -3.62
C SER A 164 5.20 -9.57 -3.61
N SER A 165 5.02 -10.19 -4.76
CA SER A 165 5.03 -11.65 -4.92
C SER A 165 6.44 -12.22 -4.68
N ILE A 166 7.47 -11.61 -5.26
CA ILE A 166 8.87 -12.04 -5.07
C ILE A 166 9.30 -11.87 -3.62
N LEU A 167 9.00 -10.72 -3.01
CA LEU A 167 9.41 -10.43 -1.64
C LEU A 167 8.71 -11.31 -0.60
N ILE A 168 7.54 -11.86 -0.87
CA ILE A 168 6.92 -12.87 0.00
C ILE A 168 7.46 -14.26 -0.33
N ALA A 169 7.57 -14.63 -1.61
CA ALA A 169 8.00 -15.95 -2.02
C ALA A 169 9.45 -16.26 -1.58
N VAL A 170 10.37 -15.30 -1.72
CA VAL A 170 11.80 -15.53 -1.39
C VAL A 170 12.00 -15.85 0.10
N PRO A 171 11.49 -15.06 1.07
CA PRO A 171 11.63 -15.39 2.47
C PRO A 171 10.87 -16.67 2.90
N THR A 172 9.69 -16.93 2.30
CA THR A 172 8.97 -18.19 2.59
C THR A 172 9.71 -19.44 2.13
N LEU A 173 10.56 -19.32 1.12
CA LEU A 173 11.38 -20.44 0.63
C LEU A 173 12.72 -20.57 1.37
N LEU A 174 13.30 -19.46 1.85
CA LEU A 174 14.64 -19.42 2.43
C LEU A 174 14.65 -19.47 3.96
N LEU A 175 13.60 -19.01 4.64
CA LEU A 175 13.53 -18.96 6.08
C LEU A 175 12.74 -20.16 6.63
N PRO A 176 13.16 -20.74 7.77
CA PRO A 176 12.35 -21.68 8.53
C PRO A 176 10.98 -21.05 8.88
N GLU A 177 9.92 -21.87 8.87
CA GLU A 177 8.55 -21.39 9.14
C GLU A 177 8.45 -20.60 10.45
N ASP A 178 9.11 -21.07 11.51
CA ASP A 178 9.06 -20.44 12.83
C ASP A 178 9.60 -19.00 12.83
N ILE A 179 10.69 -18.75 12.10
CA ILE A 179 11.30 -17.42 11.99
C ILE A 179 10.45 -16.50 11.10
N PHE A 180 9.93 -17.04 10.00
CA PHE A 180 9.10 -16.28 9.08
C PHE A 180 7.80 -15.78 9.76
N PHE A 181 7.09 -16.65 10.50
CA PHE A 181 5.83 -16.28 11.17
C PHE A 181 6.04 -15.48 12.45
N THR A 182 7.24 -15.46 13.05
CA THR A 182 7.49 -14.67 14.27
C THR A 182 7.69 -13.20 13.92
N TRP A 183 8.58 -12.87 13.00
CA TRP A 183 8.87 -11.48 12.63
C TRP A 183 9.42 -11.29 11.21
N GLY A 184 9.72 -12.35 10.47
CA GLY A 184 10.22 -12.26 9.10
C GLY A 184 9.25 -11.53 8.15
N TRP A 185 7.95 -11.70 8.34
CA TRP A 185 6.92 -10.99 7.58
C TRP A 185 6.86 -9.48 7.88
N SER A 186 7.19 -9.07 9.12
CA SER A 186 7.25 -7.65 9.50
C SER A 186 8.30 -6.90 8.71
N CYS A 187 9.48 -7.50 8.48
CA CYS A 187 10.54 -6.90 7.68
C CYS A 187 10.08 -6.55 6.25
N LEU A 188 9.14 -7.34 5.68
CA LEU A 188 8.59 -7.09 4.34
C LEU A 188 7.75 -5.81 4.30
N LEU A 189 7.03 -5.50 5.38
CA LEU A 189 6.26 -4.26 5.49
C LEU A 189 7.17 -3.04 5.68
N TYR A 190 8.32 -3.18 6.34
CA TYR A 190 9.30 -2.10 6.47
C TYR A 190 9.99 -1.74 5.16
N THR A 191 10.16 -2.68 4.23
CA THR A 191 10.75 -2.36 2.92
C THR A 191 9.87 -1.41 2.11
N SER A 192 8.56 -1.34 2.39
CA SER A 192 7.66 -0.38 1.76
C SER A 192 7.91 1.05 2.23
N ASP A 193 8.21 1.26 3.52
CA ASP A 193 8.49 2.59 4.07
C ASP A 193 9.82 3.16 3.59
N ALA A 194 10.86 2.32 3.50
CA ALA A 194 12.16 2.75 2.97
C ALA A 194 12.08 3.19 1.49
N ALA A 195 11.07 2.73 0.75
CA ALA A 195 10.81 3.20 -0.61
C ALA A 195 10.09 4.55 -0.61
N ASP A 196 9.18 4.82 0.35
CA ASP A 196 8.44 6.08 0.46
C ASP A 196 9.36 7.24 0.88
N ASP A 197 10.32 7.02 1.78
CA ASP A 197 11.26 8.04 2.25
C ASP A 197 12.15 8.60 1.13
N ARG A 198 12.45 7.82 0.09
CA ARG A 198 13.24 8.25 -1.06
C ARG A 198 12.50 9.17 -2.04
N ILE A 199 11.18 9.25 -1.96
CA ILE A 199 10.36 10.13 -2.81
C ILE A 199 10.24 11.53 -2.21
N SER A 200 10.51 11.69 -0.91
CA SER A 200 10.37 12.96 -0.18
C SER A 200 11.53 13.95 -0.40
N VAL A 201 12.59 13.58 -1.13
CA VAL A 201 13.73 14.42 -1.50
C VAL A 201 13.64 14.78 -2.98
#